data_85daa61cfe4f86cf9993ac1f896b1141
#
_entry.id   85daa61cfe4f86cf9993ac1f896b1141
#
_cell.length_a   1.000
_cell.length_b   1.000
_cell.length_c   1.000
_cell.angle_alpha   90.00
_cell.angle_beta   90.00
_cell.angle_gamma   90.00
#
_symmetry.space_group_name_H-M   'P 1'
#
loop_
_entity.id
_entity.type
_entity.pdbx_description
1 polymer ?
#
loop_
_entity_poly.entity_id
_entity_poly.type
_entity_poly.pdbx_seq_one_letter_code
_entity_poly.pdbx_strand_id
1 'polypeptide(L)'
;MVEDVPWSKRRGETWHNSGVVAFQGTPSILGEWATEVSYNPKVGDQEVLHTMLSDPLKRMIHIKDISREYNTLRIDLIDNTAPKNIKVMHWTGVKGNDYIKGL
;
A
#
# COMPACT_ATOMS: atom_id res chain seq x y z
N MET A 1 5.63 3.30 4.26
CA MET A 1 4.45 3.05 3.41
C MET A 1 3.31 3.94 3.82
N VAL A 2 2.37 4.18 2.92
CA VAL A 2 1.15 4.95 3.23
C VAL A 2 0.05 4.00 3.67
N GLU A 3 -0.70 4.36 4.70
CA GLU A 3 -1.87 3.58 5.13
C GLU A 3 -2.92 3.56 4.01
N ASP A 4 -3.45 2.38 3.73
CA ASP A 4 -4.57 2.20 2.81
C ASP A 4 -5.87 2.42 3.59
N VAL A 5 -6.23 3.68 3.80
CA VAL A 5 -7.37 4.05 4.64
C VAL A 5 -8.69 3.41 4.17
N PRO A 6 -9.02 3.41 2.86
CA PRO A 6 -10.25 2.75 2.41
C PRO A 6 -10.28 1.26 2.77
N TRP A 7 -9.16 0.56 2.59
CA TRP A 7 -9.07 -0.86 2.88
C TRP A 7 -9.06 -1.13 4.38
N SER A 8 -8.38 -0.26 5.15
CA SER A 8 -8.37 -0.33 6.62
C SER A 8 -9.80 -0.21 7.18
N LYS A 9 -10.58 0.73 6.67
CA LYS A 9 -11.98 0.90 7.08
C LYS A 9 -12.83 -0.32 6.74
N ARG A 10 -12.65 -0.87 5.55
CA ARG A 10 -13.40 -2.03 5.08
C ARG A 10 -13.11 -3.27 5.92
N ARG A 11 -11.85 -3.45 6.31
CA ARG A 11 -11.38 -4.65 7.02
C ARG A 11 -11.41 -4.51 8.54
N GLY A 12 -11.58 -3.30 9.08
CA GLY A 12 -11.59 -3.05 10.53
C GLY A 12 -10.23 -3.17 11.21
N GLU A 13 -9.14 -3.06 10.46
CA GLU A 13 -7.77 -3.12 10.97
C GLU A 13 -6.85 -2.31 10.06
N THR A 14 -5.67 -1.93 10.56
CA THR A 14 -4.75 -1.08 9.81
C THR A 14 -4.05 -1.86 8.70
N TRP A 15 -4.22 -1.40 7.46
CA TRP A 15 -3.55 -1.91 6.27
C TRP A 15 -2.66 -0.84 5.65
N HIS A 16 -1.55 -1.26 5.05
CA HIS A 16 -0.65 -0.38 4.31
C HIS A 16 -0.68 -0.71 2.82
N ASN A 17 -0.68 0.32 1.99
CA ASN A 17 -0.72 0.17 0.54
C ASN A 17 0.68 -0.13 -0.01
N SER A 18 0.81 -1.17 -0.81
CA SER A 18 2.09 -1.62 -1.37
C SER A 18 2.50 -0.88 -2.66
N GLY A 19 1.71 0.07 -3.11
CA GLY A 19 1.99 0.80 -4.35
C GLY A 19 3.24 1.67 -4.29
N VAL A 20 3.60 2.17 -3.10
CA VAL A 20 4.84 2.90 -2.86
C VAL A 20 5.50 2.36 -1.60
N VAL A 21 6.72 1.87 -1.74
CA VAL A 21 7.51 1.33 -0.63
C VAL A 21 8.84 2.08 -0.59
N ALA A 22 9.04 2.87 0.45
CA ALA A 22 10.31 3.55 0.70
C ALA A 22 11.09 2.79 1.78
N PHE A 23 12.39 2.65 1.61
CA PHE A 23 13.25 1.96 2.56
C PHE A 23 14.66 2.52 2.53
N GLN A 24 15.42 2.24 3.58
CA GLN A 24 16.83 2.62 3.69
C GLN A 24 17.68 1.35 3.85
N GLY A 25 18.77 1.28 3.09
CA GLY A 25 19.67 0.13 3.13
C GLY A 25 19.05 -1.12 2.52
N THR A 26 19.32 -2.27 3.13
CA THR A 26 18.81 -3.59 2.68
C THR A 26 18.06 -4.29 3.81
N PRO A 27 16.86 -3.82 4.18
CA PRO A 27 16.07 -4.47 5.24
C PRO A 27 15.75 -5.92 4.90
N SER A 28 15.98 -6.84 5.83
CA SER A 28 15.71 -8.27 5.62
C SER A 28 14.24 -8.56 5.33
N ILE A 29 13.33 -7.74 5.86
CA ILE A 29 11.88 -7.90 5.63
C ILE A 29 11.50 -7.83 4.15
N LEU A 30 12.25 -7.07 3.34
CA LEU A 30 11.98 -6.98 1.90
C LEU A 30 12.25 -8.32 1.20
N GLY A 31 13.34 -9.00 1.54
CA GLY A 31 13.65 -10.33 1.02
C GLY A 31 12.64 -11.38 1.48
N GLU A 32 12.25 -11.34 2.75
CA GLU A 32 11.22 -12.22 3.29
C GLU A 32 9.88 -12.01 2.60
N TRP A 33 9.49 -10.76 2.37
CA TRP A 33 8.27 -10.40 1.66
C TRP A 33 8.29 -10.92 0.22
N ALA A 34 9.37 -10.69 -0.50
CA ALA A 34 9.54 -11.18 -1.86
C ALA A 34 9.40 -12.72 -1.94
N THR A 35 10.02 -13.43 -0.99
CA THR A 35 9.92 -14.89 -0.89
C THR A 35 8.48 -15.33 -0.66
N GLU A 36 7.77 -14.73 0.29
CA GLU A 36 6.38 -15.08 0.60
C GLU A 36 5.45 -14.77 -0.58
N VAL A 37 5.66 -13.67 -1.30
CA VAL A 37 4.89 -13.35 -2.51
C VAL A 37 5.09 -14.44 -3.57
N SER A 38 6.32 -14.94 -3.74
CA SER A 38 6.60 -15.98 -4.73
C SER A 38 5.92 -17.30 -4.42
N TYR A 39 5.68 -17.61 -3.15
CA TYR A 39 4.94 -18.80 -2.73
C TYR A 39 3.42 -18.64 -2.78
N ASN A 40 2.93 -17.40 -2.95
CA ASN A 40 1.49 -17.10 -2.95
C ASN A 40 1.11 -16.29 -4.20
N PRO A 41 1.29 -16.88 -5.42
CA PRO A 41 1.16 -16.12 -6.67
C PRO A 41 -0.26 -15.62 -6.96
N LYS A 42 -1.27 -16.14 -6.25
CA LYS A 42 -2.67 -15.74 -6.43
C LYS A 42 -3.13 -14.72 -5.38
N VAL A 43 -2.27 -14.37 -4.43
CA VAL A 43 -2.57 -13.41 -3.36
C VAL A 43 -1.84 -12.12 -3.66
N GLY A 44 -2.52 -10.98 -3.50
CA GLY A 44 -1.89 -9.67 -3.71
C GLY A 44 -0.73 -9.43 -2.75
N ASP A 45 0.30 -8.74 -3.20
CA ASP A 45 1.51 -8.50 -2.42
C ASP A 45 1.22 -7.70 -1.14
N GLN A 46 0.26 -6.77 -1.18
CA GLN A 46 -0.20 -6.02 -0.01
C GLN A 46 -0.81 -6.96 1.05
N GLU A 47 -1.61 -7.92 0.63
CA GLU A 47 -2.25 -8.89 1.52
C GLU A 47 -1.22 -9.85 2.12
N VAL A 48 -0.22 -10.27 1.35
CA VAL A 48 0.88 -11.09 1.84
C VAL A 48 1.63 -10.36 2.96
N LEU A 49 1.99 -9.10 2.74
CA LEU A 49 2.67 -8.29 3.76
C LEU A 49 1.82 -8.13 5.01
N HIS A 50 0.53 -7.87 4.85
CA HIS A 50 -0.39 -7.73 5.98
C HIS A 50 -0.40 -9.00 6.83
N THR A 51 -0.44 -10.17 6.21
CA THR A 51 -0.39 -11.46 6.91
C THR A 51 0.93 -11.67 7.63
N MET A 52 2.05 -11.35 6.99
CA MET A 52 3.38 -11.46 7.59
C MET A 52 3.53 -10.58 8.84
N LEU A 53 2.90 -9.41 8.83
CA LEU A 53 2.97 -8.40 9.89
C LEU A 53 1.64 -8.28 10.64
N SER A 54 0.96 -9.41 10.88
CA SER A 54 -0.32 -9.45 11.58
C SER A 54 -0.21 -9.07 13.06
N ASP A 55 0.95 -9.30 13.69
CA ASP A 55 1.23 -8.83 15.04
C ASP A 55 1.42 -7.31 15.03
N PRO A 56 0.61 -6.53 15.78
CA PRO A 56 0.73 -5.07 15.81
C PRO A 56 2.12 -4.56 16.22
N LEU A 57 2.79 -5.24 17.15
CA LEU A 57 4.15 -4.86 17.56
C LEU A 57 5.15 -5.08 16.43
N LYS A 58 5.07 -6.22 15.76
CA LYS A 58 5.93 -6.53 14.62
C LYS A 58 5.71 -5.54 13.48
N ARG A 59 4.47 -5.17 13.21
CA ARG A 59 4.11 -4.16 12.22
C ARG A 59 4.73 -2.80 12.56
N MET A 60 4.61 -2.37 13.80
CA MET A 60 5.15 -1.09 14.26
C MET A 60 6.68 -1.02 14.15
N ILE A 61 7.37 -2.15 14.34
CA ILE A 61 8.82 -2.23 14.18
C ILE A 61 9.25 -2.09 12.71
N HIS A 62 8.49 -2.71 11.79
CA HIS A 62 8.90 -2.81 10.39
C HIS A 62 8.30 -1.75 9.47
N ILE A 63 7.14 -1.18 9.81
CA ILE A 63 6.47 -0.19 8.98
C ILE A 63 6.41 1.15 9.68
N LYS A 64 6.83 2.20 8.96
CA LYS A 64 6.62 3.59 9.35
C LYS A 64 5.68 4.24 8.34
N ASP A 65 4.74 5.02 8.85
CA ASP A 65 3.79 5.73 8.00
C ASP A 65 4.48 6.92 7.32
N ILE A 66 4.16 7.12 6.05
CA ILE A 66 4.53 8.31 5.31
C ILE A 66 3.26 9.00 4.82
N SER A 67 3.39 10.28 4.47
CA SER A 67 2.26 11.08 4.04
C SER A 67 1.55 10.50 2.82
N ARG A 68 0.22 10.61 2.79
CA ARG A 68 -0.61 10.22 1.65
C ARG A 68 -0.23 10.93 0.35
N GLU A 69 0.47 12.04 0.43
CA GLU A 69 1.01 12.73 -0.74
C GLU A 69 1.89 11.82 -1.60
N TYR A 70 2.57 10.86 -0.98
CA TYR A 70 3.47 9.91 -1.65
C TYR A 70 2.78 8.66 -2.19
N ASN A 71 1.50 8.48 -1.92
CA ASN A 71 0.69 7.40 -2.50
C ASN A 71 -0.79 7.79 -2.41
N THR A 72 -1.20 8.72 -3.25
CA THR A 72 -2.59 9.15 -3.33
C THR A 72 -3.33 8.21 -4.25
N LEU A 73 -4.41 7.60 -3.74
CA LEU A 73 -5.17 6.60 -4.47
C LEU A 73 -6.24 7.25 -5.35
N ARG A 74 -6.61 6.56 -6.42
CA ARG A 74 -7.71 6.98 -7.30
C ARG A 74 -8.98 7.29 -6.51
N ILE A 75 -9.29 6.47 -5.51
CA ILE A 75 -10.48 6.66 -4.68
C ILE A 75 -10.42 7.94 -3.83
N ASP A 76 -9.23 8.41 -3.50
CA ASP A 76 -9.06 9.69 -2.78
C ASP A 76 -9.57 10.87 -3.61
N LEU A 77 -9.40 10.82 -4.92
CA LEU A 77 -9.94 11.85 -5.81
C LEU A 77 -11.47 11.78 -5.88
N ILE A 78 -12.01 10.57 -5.96
CA ILE A 78 -13.46 10.34 -6.02
C ILE A 78 -14.15 10.79 -4.74
N ASP A 79 -13.57 10.45 -3.59
CA ASP A 79 -14.12 10.76 -2.26
C ASP A 79 -13.76 12.17 -1.77
N ASN A 80 -13.02 12.93 -2.56
CA ASN A 80 -12.58 14.29 -2.20
C ASN A 80 -11.71 14.32 -0.94
N THR A 81 -10.93 13.26 -0.73
CA THR A 81 -10.02 13.08 0.42
C THR A 81 -8.55 13.21 0.03
N ALA A 82 -8.27 13.59 -1.21
CA ALA A 82 -6.90 13.71 -1.71
C ALA A 82 -6.18 14.89 -1.04
N PRO A 83 -4.88 14.74 -0.72
CA PRO A 83 -4.08 15.85 -0.21
C PRO A 83 -3.88 16.94 -1.27
N LYS A 84 -3.56 18.17 -0.82
CA LYS A 84 -3.36 19.29 -1.74
C LYS A 84 -2.11 19.14 -2.61
N ASN A 85 -1.05 18.56 -2.07
CA ASN A 85 0.25 18.42 -2.74
C ASN A 85 0.53 16.97 -3.08
N ILE A 86 -0.15 16.45 -4.09
CA ILE A 86 0.05 15.06 -4.55
C ILE A 86 1.44 14.94 -5.17
N LYS A 87 2.28 14.04 -4.64
CA LYS A 87 3.61 13.74 -5.17
C LYS A 87 3.64 12.47 -5.99
N VAL A 88 2.86 11.46 -5.60
CA VAL A 88 2.70 10.21 -6.35
C VAL A 88 1.22 9.88 -6.42
N MET A 89 0.72 9.77 -7.64
CA MET A 89 -0.66 9.37 -7.91
C MET A 89 -0.72 7.90 -8.31
N HIS A 90 -1.44 7.10 -7.54
CA HIS A 90 -1.56 5.67 -7.76
C HIS A 90 -2.93 5.34 -8.39
N TRP A 91 -2.92 5.08 -9.69
CA TRP A 91 -4.10 4.66 -10.44
C TRP A 91 -4.34 3.17 -10.23
N THR A 92 -5.08 2.84 -9.18
CA THR A 92 -5.23 1.46 -8.72
C THR A 92 -6.11 0.60 -9.63
N GLY A 93 -5.64 -0.63 -9.93
CA GLY A 93 -6.40 -1.68 -10.57
C GLY A 93 -6.81 -1.39 -12.02
N VAL A 94 -7.75 -2.19 -12.52
CA VAL A 94 -8.27 -2.10 -13.90
C VAL A 94 -8.93 -0.74 -14.16
N LYS A 95 -9.70 -0.22 -13.20
CA LYS A 95 -10.36 1.09 -13.32
C LYS A 95 -9.36 2.23 -13.45
N GLY A 96 -8.24 2.16 -12.73
CA GLY A 96 -7.16 3.13 -12.83
C GLY A 96 -6.48 3.08 -14.19
N ASN A 97 -6.21 1.87 -14.69
CA ASN A 97 -5.63 1.68 -16.02
C ASN A 97 -6.54 2.23 -17.12
N ASP A 98 -7.85 2.01 -17.03
CA ASP A 98 -8.81 2.54 -17.99
C ASP A 98 -8.85 4.06 -17.96
N TYR A 99 -8.75 4.66 -16.79
CA TYR A 99 -8.67 6.12 -16.65
C TYR A 99 -7.44 6.69 -17.35
N ILE A 100 -6.27 6.10 -17.13
CA ILE A 100 -5.01 6.52 -17.74
C ILE A 100 -5.09 6.42 -19.28
N LYS A 101 -5.66 5.34 -19.79
CA LYS A 101 -5.82 5.13 -21.24
C LYS A 101 -6.74 6.16 -21.88
N GLY A 102 -7.69 6.72 -21.13
CA GLY A 102 -8.60 7.76 -21.58
C GLY A 102 -8.01 9.17 -21.58
N LEU A 103 -6.82 9.33 -21.00
CA LEU A 103 -6.11 10.60 -21.03
C LEU A 103 -5.42 10.79 -22.39
#